data_e8bce8f50060b1b8fe6bc6f00e8c8c43
#
_entry.id   e8bce8f50060b1b8fe6bc6f00e8c8c43
#
_cell.length_a   1.000
_cell.length_b   1.000
_cell.length_c   1.000
_cell.angle_alpha   90.00
_cell.angle_beta   90.00
_cell.angle_gamma   90.00
#
_symmetry.space_group_name_H-M   'P 1'
#
loop_
_entity.id
_entity.type
_entity.pdbx_description
1 polymer ?
#
loop_
_entity_poly.entity_id
_entity_poly.type
_entity_poly.pdbx_seq_one_letter_code
_entity_poly.pdbx_strand_id
1 'polypeptide(L)'
;MGSPHRLSGMLGAAALLLLACAQPSAESPAPPDAEAEYVGDALCRGCHSVEASHWDRTAHARAFAANPRTDLERRTCESCHGPGGDHLKQPTSATIVAFTRASAQEPELMNAMCIQCHRSGPLLFWTGSTHELRGLACSDCHNPMAQTSGQSLLRLENANQTCFSCHPAQRAEFSKRSHMPLLEGKISCADCHNPHGSPTDPLLRGDDVNQLCTSCHAEKRGPFLWEHAPVRESCMNCHKPHGSNHEKLLVTTLPLLCQECHSPIDNPNFGHPAGLTSAQNMPAGGAPDDRLMNRGCLNCHGQIHGSNHPSGPRLHR
;
A
#
# COMPACT_ATOMS: atom_id res chain seq x y z
N MET A 1 -21.84 22.44 77.58
CA MET A 1 -22.95 23.02 76.83
C MET A 1 -22.51 23.19 75.38
N GLY A 2 -23.10 22.49 74.42
CA GLY A 2 -22.77 22.58 72.99
C GLY A 2 -23.08 21.29 72.27
N SER A 3 -24.28 21.21 71.72
CA SER A 3 -24.82 20.06 70.94
C SER A 3 -24.05 19.70 69.72
N PRO A 4 -24.05 18.44 69.29
CA PRO A 4 -23.43 17.98 68.05
C PRO A 4 -24.42 18.06 66.86
N HIS A 5 -24.03 18.67 65.78
CA HIS A 5 -24.76 18.66 64.50
C HIS A 5 -24.48 17.34 63.74
N ARG A 6 -25.55 16.62 63.43
CA ARG A 6 -25.56 15.45 62.56
C ARG A 6 -25.50 15.92 61.11
N LEU A 7 -24.50 15.45 60.38
CA LEU A 7 -24.48 15.53 58.92
C LEU A 7 -25.00 14.20 58.35
N SER A 8 -26.16 14.27 57.74
CA SER A 8 -26.71 13.17 56.93
C SER A 8 -25.99 13.11 55.58
N GLY A 9 -25.28 12.04 55.31
CA GLY A 9 -24.71 11.78 54.03
C GLY A 9 -25.75 11.20 53.05
N MET A 10 -26.01 11.93 51.98
CA MET A 10 -26.75 11.41 50.83
C MET A 10 -25.76 10.68 49.91
N LEU A 11 -25.87 9.36 49.87
CA LEU A 11 -25.22 8.49 48.87
C LEU A 11 -26.05 8.63 47.56
N GLY A 12 -25.56 9.40 46.62
CA GLY A 12 -26.05 9.42 45.26
C GLY A 12 -25.44 8.24 44.48
N ALA A 13 -26.26 7.26 44.18
CA ALA A 13 -25.89 6.19 43.24
C ALA A 13 -25.90 6.72 41.82
N ALA A 14 -24.71 6.95 41.23
CA ALA A 14 -24.57 7.23 39.82
C ALA A 14 -24.70 5.93 39.03
N ALA A 15 -25.87 5.72 38.41
CA ALA A 15 -26.07 4.65 37.42
C ALA A 15 -25.31 4.99 36.12
N LEU A 16 -24.19 4.35 35.86
CA LEU A 16 -23.52 4.38 34.56
C LEU A 16 -24.38 3.58 33.57
N LEU A 17 -25.10 4.26 32.70
CA LEU A 17 -25.71 3.69 31.51
C LEU A 17 -24.58 3.39 30.48
N LEU A 18 -24.14 2.16 30.41
CA LEU A 18 -23.34 1.65 29.31
C LEU A 18 -24.25 1.53 28.08
N LEU A 19 -24.27 2.55 27.22
CA LEU A 19 -24.78 2.40 25.86
C LEU A 19 -23.80 1.49 25.09
N ALA A 20 -24.16 0.20 24.99
CA ALA A 20 -23.54 -0.69 24.04
C ALA A 20 -23.92 -0.21 22.64
N CYS A 21 -22.98 0.41 21.91
CA CYS A 21 -23.08 0.63 20.48
C CYS A 21 -23.04 -0.75 19.81
N ALA A 22 -24.20 -1.35 19.58
CA ALA A 22 -24.36 -2.47 18.67
C ALA A 22 -24.03 -1.96 17.26
N GLN A 23 -22.85 -2.28 16.76
CA GLN A 23 -22.54 -2.10 15.36
C GLN A 23 -23.42 -3.05 14.56
N PRO A 24 -24.15 -2.58 13.53
CA PRO A 24 -24.81 -3.50 12.62
C PRO A 24 -23.75 -4.37 11.97
N SER A 25 -23.78 -5.66 12.26
CA SER A 25 -23.03 -6.66 11.52
C SER A 25 -23.46 -6.51 10.04
N ALA A 26 -22.53 -6.17 9.17
CA ALA A 26 -22.77 -6.25 7.74
C ALA A 26 -23.09 -7.71 7.44
N GLU A 27 -24.37 -8.01 7.24
CA GLU A 27 -24.83 -9.30 6.79
C GLU A 27 -24.18 -9.57 5.44
N SER A 28 -23.37 -10.62 5.36
CA SER A 28 -22.91 -11.13 4.08
C SER A 28 -24.11 -11.37 3.19
N PRO A 29 -24.08 -10.97 1.89
CA PRO A 29 -25.17 -11.23 0.97
C PRO A 29 -25.53 -12.71 1.05
N ALA A 30 -26.82 -12.99 1.22
CA ALA A 30 -27.34 -14.34 1.31
C ALA A 30 -26.90 -15.14 0.06
N PRO A 31 -26.57 -16.43 0.22
CA PRO A 31 -26.32 -17.27 -0.93
C PRO A 31 -27.57 -17.27 -1.81
N PRO A 32 -27.41 -17.38 -3.15
CA PRO A 32 -28.56 -17.40 -4.07
C PRO A 32 -29.56 -18.46 -3.63
N ASP A 33 -30.82 -18.05 -3.65
CA ASP A 33 -31.97 -18.82 -3.14
C ASP A 33 -31.96 -20.28 -3.56
N ALA A 34 -32.54 -21.17 -2.72
CA ALA A 34 -32.62 -22.61 -2.95
C ALA A 34 -33.41 -23.01 -4.23
N GLU A 35 -34.05 -22.06 -4.90
CA GLU A 35 -34.75 -22.22 -6.16
C GLU A 35 -33.92 -21.85 -7.41
N ALA A 36 -32.67 -21.38 -7.22
CA ALA A 36 -31.82 -20.96 -8.32
C ALA A 36 -31.42 -22.13 -9.21
N GLU A 37 -31.75 -22.06 -10.50
CA GLU A 37 -31.50 -23.11 -11.48
C GLU A 37 -30.06 -23.09 -11.99
N TYR A 38 -29.25 -24.06 -11.57
CA TYR A 38 -27.91 -24.30 -12.11
C TYR A 38 -28.00 -25.20 -13.34
N VAL A 39 -27.38 -24.77 -14.43
CA VAL A 39 -27.56 -25.38 -15.76
C VAL A 39 -26.33 -26.16 -16.25
N GLY A 40 -25.19 -25.97 -15.64
CA GLY A 40 -23.91 -26.60 -15.95
C GLY A 40 -23.14 -25.94 -17.11
N ASP A 41 -21.84 -26.13 -17.11
CA ASP A 41 -20.90 -25.41 -17.99
C ASP A 41 -21.02 -25.77 -19.46
N ALA A 42 -21.54 -26.96 -19.79
CA ALA A 42 -21.74 -27.40 -21.19
C ALA A 42 -22.68 -26.46 -21.97
N LEU A 43 -23.74 -25.96 -21.30
CA LEU A 43 -24.67 -25.00 -21.92
C LEU A 43 -23.98 -23.61 -22.07
N CYS A 44 -23.20 -23.18 -21.08
CA CYS A 44 -22.46 -21.93 -21.16
C CYS A 44 -21.48 -21.93 -22.34
N ARG A 45 -20.74 -23.02 -22.52
CA ARG A 45 -19.73 -23.20 -23.58
C ARG A 45 -20.34 -23.19 -24.99
N GLY A 46 -21.63 -23.56 -25.11
CA GLY A 46 -22.35 -23.52 -26.37
C GLY A 46 -22.42 -22.11 -26.99
N CYS A 47 -22.61 -21.09 -26.16
CA CYS A 47 -22.67 -19.67 -26.59
C CYS A 47 -21.36 -18.95 -26.35
N HIS A 48 -20.63 -19.27 -25.28
CA HIS A 48 -19.39 -18.57 -24.84
C HIS A 48 -18.13 -19.41 -25.14
N SER A 49 -18.00 -19.93 -26.38
CA SER A 49 -16.89 -20.81 -26.77
C SER A 49 -15.51 -20.13 -26.72
N VAL A 50 -15.44 -18.81 -27.00
CA VAL A 50 -14.19 -18.05 -26.96
C VAL A 50 -13.73 -17.86 -25.52
N GLU A 51 -14.62 -17.41 -24.65
CA GLU A 51 -14.38 -17.24 -23.22
C GLU A 51 -13.98 -18.57 -22.57
N ALA A 52 -14.68 -19.64 -22.89
CA ALA A 52 -14.37 -20.99 -22.43
C ALA A 52 -12.96 -21.43 -22.85
N SER A 53 -12.55 -21.15 -24.09
CA SER A 53 -11.20 -21.49 -24.59
C SER A 53 -10.09 -20.71 -23.86
N HIS A 54 -10.36 -19.47 -23.42
CA HIS A 54 -9.44 -18.70 -22.60
C HIS A 54 -9.41 -19.24 -21.16
N TRP A 55 -10.58 -19.48 -20.58
CA TRP A 55 -10.74 -20.07 -19.25
C TRP A 55 -9.96 -21.36 -19.09
N ASP A 56 -10.05 -22.30 -20.02
CA ASP A 56 -9.44 -23.63 -19.95
C ASP A 56 -7.90 -23.57 -19.73
N ARG A 57 -7.26 -22.47 -20.05
CA ARG A 57 -5.81 -22.25 -19.84
C ARG A 57 -5.47 -21.68 -18.48
N THR A 58 -6.46 -21.24 -17.69
CA THR A 58 -6.23 -20.57 -16.40
C THR A 58 -5.92 -21.54 -15.27
N ALA A 59 -5.39 -20.99 -14.18
CA ALA A 59 -5.15 -21.75 -12.95
C ALA A 59 -6.46 -22.22 -12.32
N HIS A 60 -7.52 -21.42 -12.39
CA HIS A 60 -8.85 -21.79 -11.87
C HIS A 60 -9.44 -22.97 -12.63
N ALA A 61 -9.41 -22.95 -13.96
CA ALA A 61 -9.90 -24.07 -14.75
C ALA A 61 -9.18 -25.38 -14.41
N ARG A 62 -7.86 -25.34 -14.29
CA ARG A 62 -7.08 -26.53 -13.89
C ARG A 62 -7.46 -27.02 -12.50
N ALA A 63 -7.63 -26.11 -11.52
CA ALA A 63 -7.99 -26.48 -10.15
C ALA A 63 -9.40 -27.10 -10.10
N PHE A 64 -10.38 -26.51 -10.78
CA PHE A 64 -11.76 -26.94 -10.78
C PHE A 64 -11.98 -28.24 -11.56
N ALA A 65 -11.27 -28.44 -12.67
CA ALA A 65 -11.37 -29.66 -13.46
C ALA A 65 -10.59 -30.83 -12.83
N ALA A 66 -9.37 -30.59 -12.32
CA ALA A 66 -8.49 -31.65 -11.85
C ALA A 66 -8.80 -32.09 -10.41
N ASN A 67 -9.20 -31.17 -9.54
CA ASN A 67 -9.37 -31.45 -8.11
C ASN A 67 -10.39 -30.52 -7.43
N PRO A 68 -11.66 -30.52 -7.84
CA PRO A 68 -12.69 -29.73 -7.19
C PRO A 68 -12.92 -30.25 -5.77
N ARG A 69 -12.73 -29.38 -4.77
CA ARG A 69 -12.80 -29.71 -3.33
C ARG A 69 -14.20 -29.50 -2.76
N THR A 70 -15.01 -28.68 -3.42
CA THR A 70 -16.35 -28.30 -2.97
C THR A 70 -17.36 -28.45 -4.10
N ASP A 71 -18.65 -28.47 -3.76
CA ASP A 71 -19.71 -28.47 -4.77
C ASP A 71 -19.73 -27.17 -5.57
N LEU A 72 -19.32 -26.07 -4.95
CA LEU A 72 -19.15 -24.79 -5.62
C LEU A 72 -18.09 -24.89 -6.73
N GLU A 73 -16.92 -25.44 -6.44
CA GLU A 73 -15.85 -25.61 -7.44
C GLU A 73 -16.29 -26.51 -8.62
N ARG A 74 -17.18 -27.50 -8.38
CA ARG A 74 -17.73 -28.37 -9.43
C ARG A 74 -18.67 -27.67 -10.40
N ARG A 75 -19.21 -26.50 -10.03
CA ARG A 75 -20.12 -25.72 -10.88
C ARG A 75 -19.38 -24.92 -11.96
N THR A 76 -18.05 -24.89 -11.93
CA THR A 76 -17.18 -24.26 -12.92
C THR A 76 -17.57 -22.79 -13.24
N CYS A 77 -18.22 -22.51 -14.38
CA CYS A 77 -18.66 -21.16 -14.75
C CYS A 77 -19.57 -20.54 -13.69
N GLU A 78 -20.54 -21.32 -13.23
CA GLU A 78 -21.55 -20.85 -12.26
C GLU A 78 -21.00 -20.68 -10.84
N SER A 79 -19.76 -21.13 -10.56
CA SER A 79 -19.06 -20.84 -9.30
C SER A 79 -18.81 -19.33 -9.10
N CYS A 80 -18.63 -18.63 -10.20
CA CYS A 80 -18.32 -17.19 -10.20
C CYS A 80 -19.48 -16.36 -10.74
N HIS A 81 -20.16 -16.86 -11.77
CA HIS A 81 -21.22 -16.13 -12.45
C HIS A 81 -22.61 -16.34 -11.82
N GLY A 82 -22.73 -17.26 -10.87
CA GLY A 82 -24.03 -17.65 -10.30
C GLY A 82 -24.85 -18.54 -11.23
N PRO A 83 -26.09 -18.91 -10.82
CA PRO A 83 -26.97 -19.80 -11.57
C PRO A 83 -27.35 -19.22 -12.93
N GLY A 84 -27.29 -20.05 -13.98
CA GLY A 84 -27.49 -19.64 -15.36
C GLY A 84 -28.91 -19.76 -15.88
N GLY A 85 -29.86 -20.32 -15.09
CA GLY A 85 -31.23 -20.61 -15.56
C GLY A 85 -31.96 -19.39 -16.13
N ASP A 86 -31.92 -18.26 -15.46
CA ASP A 86 -32.55 -17.01 -15.95
C ASP A 86 -31.78 -16.39 -17.10
N HIS A 87 -30.47 -16.53 -17.11
CA HIS A 87 -29.63 -16.06 -18.22
C HIS A 87 -29.91 -16.79 -19.52
N LEU A 88 -30.22 -18.11 -19.47
CA LEU A 88 -30.62 -18.85 -20.64
C LEU A 88 -31.98 -18.39 -21.21
N LYS A 89 -32.89 -17.95 -20.34
CA LYS A 89 -34.20 -17.41 -20.75
C LYS A 89 -34.07 -15.99 -21.31
N GLN A 90 -33.20 -15.19 -20.73
CA GLN A 90 -32.95 -13.81 -21.11
C GLN A 90 -31.46 -13.51 -21.04
N PRO A 91 -30.69 -13.69 -22.13
CA PRO A 91 -29.22 -13.56 -22.12
C PRO A 91 -28.76 -12.12 -22.07
N THR A 92 -28.77 -11.52 -20.86
CA THR A 92 -28.29 -10.17 -20.58
C THR A 92 -27.34 -10.18 -19.37
N SER A 93 -26.53 -9.14 -19.23
CA SER A 93 -25.67 -8.97 -18.06
C SER A 93 -26.43 -8.72 -16.76
N ALA A 94 -27.73 -8.46 -16.82
CA ALA A 94 -28.57 -8.27 -15.65
C ALA A 94 -29.05 -9.59 -15.01
N THR A 95 -29.05 -10.69 -15.78
CA THR A 95 -29.56 -12.00 -15.36
C THR A 95 -28.46 -12.98 -14.92
N ILE A 96 -27.24 -12.50 -14.79
CA ILE A 96 -26.09 -13.27 -14.33
C ILE A 96 -25.06 -12.33 -13.72
N VAL A 97 -24.16 -12.80 -12.86
CA VAL A 97 -23.07 -11.94 -12.35
C VAL A 97 -22.05 -11.67 -13.46
N ALA A 98 -22.03 -10.42 -13.92
CA ALA A 98 -21.16 -9.97 -15.01
C ALA A 98 -20.05 -9.08 -14.47
N PHE A 99 -18.80 -9.51 -14.60
CA PHE A 99 -17.62 -8.84 -14.08
C PHE A 99 -17.14 -7.71 -14.99
N THR A 100 -18.03 -6.83 -15.38
CA THR A 100 -17.72 -5.66 -16.21
C THR A 100 -18.37 -4.41 -15.60
N ARG A 101 -17.69 -3.28 -15.71
CA ARG A 101 -18.26 -1.98 -15.27
C ARG A 101 -19.52 -1.58 -16.09
N ALA A 102 -19.66 -2.13 -17.28
CA ALA A 102 -20.85 -1.91 -18.13
C ALA A 102 -22.09 -2.63 -17.63
N SER A 103 -21.95 -3.63 -16.76
CA SER A 103 -23.10 -4.37 -16.19
C SER A 103 -23.91 -3.57 -15.21
N ALA A 104 -23.41 -2.44 -14.73
CA ALA A 104 -24.00 -1.62 -13.66
C ALA A 104 -24.28 -2.39 -12.35
N GLN A 105 -23.62 -3.53 -12.14
CA GLN A 105 -23.71 -4.29 -10.91
C GLN A 105 -22.77 -3.72 -9.84
N GLU A 106 -23.19 -3.81 -8.58
CA GLU A 106 -22.40 -3.30 -7.47
C GLU A 106 -21.10 -4.10 -7.29
N PRO A 107 -19.97 -3.41 -7.06
CA PRO A 107 -18.68 -4.06 -6.83
C PRO A 107 -18.69 -5.11 -5.72
N GLU A 108 -19.51 -4.89 -4.69
CA GLU A 108 -19.68 -5.81 -3.55
C GLU A 108 -20.19 -7.18 -3.98
N LEU A 109 -21.17 -7.22 -4.91
CA LEU A 109 -21.67 -8.48 -5.47
C LEU A 109 -20.57 -9.22 -6.23
N MET A 110 -19.84 -8.51 -7.09
CA MET A 110 -18.74 -9.10 -7.85
C MET A 110 -17.62 -9.60 -6.92
N ASN A 111 -17.29 -8.84 -5.87
CA ASN A 111 -16.26 -9.20 -4.88
C ASN A 111 -16.68 -10.41 -4.05
N ALA A 112 -17.96 -10.50 -3.66
CA ALA A 112 -18.50 -11.62 -2.90
C ALA A 112 -18.25 -12.96 -3.60
N MET A 113 -18.35 -13.00 -4.94
CA MET A 113 -18.08 -14.21 -5.72
C MET A 113 -16.63 -14.69 -5.61
N CYS A 114 -15.69 -13.80 -5.43
CA CYS A 114 -14.27 -14.15 -5.23
C CYS A 114 -13.98 -14.51 -3.76
N ILE A 115 -14.51 -13.71 -2.83
CA ILE A 115 -14.23 -13.80 -1.40
C ILE A 115 -14.79 -15.12 -0.81
N GLN A 116 -15.83 -15.72 -1.36
CA GLN A 116 -16.31 -17.03 -0.88
C GLN A 116 -15.21 -18.11 -0.84
N CYS A 117 -14.15 -17.97 -1.65
CA CYS A 117 -12.96 -18.85 -1.64
C CYS A 117 -11.68 -18.13 -1.18
N HIS A 118 -11.50 -16.86 -1.54
CA HIS A 118 -10.29 -16.08 -1.29
C HIS A 118 -10.42 -15.25 0.00
N ARG A 119 -10.22 -15.86 1.18
CA ARG A 119 -10.42 -15.21 2.50
C ARG A 119 -9.14 -15.03 3.32
N SER A 120 -7.98 -15.40 2.80
CA SER A 120 -6.75 -15.46 3.60
C SER A 120 -5.55 -14.86 2.88
N GLY A 121 -4.43 -14.80 3.58
CA GLY A 121 -3.17 -14.26 3.05
C GLY A 121 -3.25 -12.77 2.75
N PRO A 122 -2.84 -12.34 1.55
CA PRO A 122 -2.81 -10.92 1.20
C PRO A 122 -4.17 -10.22 1.23
N LEU A 123 -5.29 -10.98 1.21
CA LEU A 123 -6.66 -10.46 1.20
C LEU A 123 -7.24 -10.21 2.60
N LEU A 124 -6.49 -10.53 3.66
CA LEU A 124 -6.96 -10.39 5.04
C LEU A 124 -7.46 -8.96 5.36
N PHE A 125 -6.88 -7.95 4.74
CA PHE A 125 -7.21 -6.54 4.96
C PHE A 125 -8.02 -5.93 3.81
N TRP A 126 -8.64 -6.76 2.94
CA TRP A 126 -9.44 -6.23 1.83
C TRP A 126 -10.63 -5.43 2.33
N THR A 127 -11.41 -6.01 3.25
CA THR A 127 -12.57 -5.33 3.83
C THR A 127 -12.13 -4.10 4.62
N GLY A 128 -12.64 -2.95 4.24
CA GLY A 128 -12.26 -1.65 4.76
C GLY A 128 -11.01 -1.05 4.11
N SER A 129 -10.42 -1.71 3.12
CA SER A 129 -9.28 -1.15 2.41
C SER A 129 -9.66 0.06 1.57
N THR A 130 -8.66 0.91 1.26
CA THR A 130 -8.87 2.09 0.42
C THR A 130 -9.45 1.74 -0.95
N HIS A 131 -9.03 0.63 -1.55
CA HIS A 131 -9.54 0.18 -2.85
C HIS A 131 -10.99 -0.28 -2.77
N GLU A 132 -11.35 -1.08 -1.78
CA GLU A 132 -12.75 -1.48 -1.56
C GLU A 132 -13.64 -0.26 -1.31
N LEU A 133 -13.26 0.63 -0.39
CA LEU A 133 -14.02 1.85 -0.05
C LEU A 133 -14.17 2.82 -1.25
N ARG A 134 -13.34 2.68 -2.27
CA ARG A 134 -13.45 3.42 -3.54
C ARG A 134 -14.25 2.66 -4.60
N GLY A 135 -14.91 1.57 -4.23
CA GLY A 135 -15.78 0.79 -5.11
C GLY A 135 -15.02 0.03 -6.21
N LEU A 136 -13.82 -0.47 -5.90
CA LEU A 136 -13.11 -1.34 -6.82
C LEU A 136 -13.57 -2.78 -6.68
N ALA A 137 -13.78 -3.43 -7.82
CA ALA A 137 -13.99 -4.85 -7.88
C ALA A 137 -12.66 -5.60 -8.06
N CYS A 138 -12.58 -6.85 -7.59
CA CYS A 138 -11.44 -7.72 -7.84
C CYS A 138 -11.11 -7.81 -9.34
N SER A 139 -12.16 -7.81 -10.18
CA SER A 139 -12.06 -7.83 -11.65
C SER A 139 -11.50 -6.56 -12.27
N ASP A 140 -11.37 -5.46 -11.53
CA ASP A 140 -10.70 -4.25 -12.06
C ASP A 140 -9.20 -4.46 -12.21
N CYS A 141 -8.61 -5.33 -11.40
CA CYS A 141 -7.20 -5.66 -11.42
C CYS A 141 -6.92 -7.08 -11.94
N HIS A 142 -7.83 -8.03 -11.72
CA HIS A 142 -7.67 -9.44 -12.05
C HIS A 142 -8.59 -9.87 -13.18
N ASN A 143 -8.09 -10.76 -14.04
CA ASN A 143 -8.88 -11.43 -15.07
C ASN A 143 -8.76 -12.95 -14.94
N PRO A 144 -9.63 -13.61 -14.14
CA PRO A 144 -9.61 -15.05 -14.00
C PRO A 144 -10.04 -15.80 -15.26
N MET A 145 -10.67 -15.13 -16.22
CA MET A 145 -11.12 -15.71 -17.49
C MET A 145 -10.01 -15.84 -18.54
N ALA A 146 -8.87 -15.16 -18.36
CA ALA A 146 -7.77 -15.25 -19.31
C ALA A 146 -6.42 -15.10 -18.61
N GLN A 147 -5.41 -15.83 -19.06
CA GLN A 147 -4.05 -15.72 -18.56
C GLN A 147 -3.29 -14.62 -19.31
N THR A 148 -3.59 -13.36 -19.01
CA THR A 148 -2.93 -12.20 -19.60
C THR A 148 -1.54 -11.94 -18.99
N SER A 149 -1.40 -12.21 -17.69
CA SER A 149 -0.14 -12.06 -16.95
C SER A 149 0.44 -13.39 -16.51
N GLY A 150 1.75 -13.42 -16.28
CA GLY A 150 2.45 -14.58 -15.73
C GLY A 150 2.15 -14.86 -14.25
N GLN A 151 1.61 -13.88 -13.52
CA GLN A 151 1.35 -13.96 -12.08
C GLN A 151 -0.01 -13.37 -11.74
N SER A 152 -0.67 -13.98 -10.75
CA SER A 152 -1.89 -13.48 -10.09
C SER A 152 -3.07 -13.17 -11.01
N LEU A 153 -3.09 -13.69 -12.24
CA LEU A 153 -4.16 -13.45 -13.25
C LEU A 153 -4.49 -11.95 -13.41
N LEU A 154 -3.49 -11.09 -13.46
CA LEU A 154 -3.72 -9.65 -13.65
C LEU A 154 -4.30 -9.36 -15.04
N ARG A 155 -5.10 -8.31 -15.14
CA ARG A 155 -5.71 -7.86 -16.42
C ARG A 155 -4.68 -7.39 -17.43
N LEU A 156 -3.59 -6.79 -16.98
CA LEU A 156 -2.47 -6.35 -17.82
C LEU A 156 -1.26 -7.26 -17.61
N GLU A 157 -0.25 -7.09 -18.41
CA GLU A 157 0.92 -7.96 -18.47
C GLU A 157 1.61 -8.17 -17.12
N ASN A 158 1.64 -7.13 -16.29
CA ASN A 158 2.27 -7.17 -14.98
C ASN A 158 1.61 -6.22 -13.98
N ALA A 159 2.05 -6.27 -12.72
CA ALA A 159 1.53 -5.45 -11.63
C ALA A 159 1.72 -3.94 -11.89
N ASN A 160 2.89 -3.54 -12.39
CA ASN A 160 3.18 -2.13 -12.62
C ASN A 160 2.24 -1.50 -13.65
N GLN A 161 2.00 -2.19 -14.77
CA GLN A 161 1.06 -1.73 -15.79
C GLN A 161 -0.37 -1.69 -15.24
N THR A 162 -0.78 -2.69 -14.46
CA THR A 162 -2.10 -2.74 -13.84
C THR A 162 -2.30 -1.55 -12.90
N CYS A 163 -1.33 -1.25 -12.03
CA CYS A 163 -1.41 -0.11 -11.12
C CYS A 163 -1.41 1.22 -11.87
N PHE A 164 -0.56 1.38 -12.87
CA PHE A 164 -0.44 2.61 -13.66
C PHE A 164 -1.67 2.94 -14.50
N SER A 165 -2.56 1.99 -14.75
CA SER A 165 -3.82 2.27 -15.45
C SER A 165 -4.72 3.25 -14.69
N CYS A 166 -4.58 3.29 -13.35
CA CYS A 166 -5.33 4.18 -12.46
C CYS A 166 -4.44 5.17 -11.68
N HIS A 167 -3.12 4.91 -11.61
CA HIS A 167 -2.15 5.74 -10.90
C HIS A 167 -1.15 6.45 -11.84
N PRO A 168 -1.63 7.35 -12.75
CA PRO A 168 -0.75 8.02 -13.73
C PRO A 168 0.25 8.98 -13.08
N ALA A 169 -0.06 9.55 -11.92
CA ALA A 169 0.85 10.43 -11.19
C ALA A 169 2.11 9.68 -10.74
N GLN A 170 1.93 8.48 -10.18
CA GLN A 170 3.04 7.62 -9.76
C GLN A 170 3.86 7.15 -10.97
N ARG A 171 3.20 6.82 -12.09
CA ARG A 171 3.91 6.53 -13.34
C ARG A 171 4.82 7.68 -13.78
N ALA A 172 4.32 8.93 -13.70
CA ALA A 172 5.10 10.12 -14.04
C ALA A 172 6.29 10.31 -13.06
N GLU A 173 6.11 9.98 -11.79
CA GLU A 173 7.21 10.03 -10.81
C GLU A 173 8.32 9.04 -11.14
N PHE A 174 7.99 7.79 -11.46
CA PHE A 174 8.97 6.78 -11.88
C PHE A 174 9.68 7.11 -13.22
N SER A 175 9.17 8.06 -13.99
CA SER A 175 9.83 8.55 -15.20
C SER A 175 10.84 9.67 -14.95
N LYS A 176 10.99 10.13 -13.69
CA LYS A 176 11.99 11.15 -13.34
C LYS A 176 13.41 10.60 -13.42
N ARG A 177 14.39 11.51 -13.47
CA ARG A 177 15.82 11.18 -13.63
C ARG A 177 16.35 10.17 -12.61
N SER A 178 15.93 10.30 -11.35
CA SER A 178 16.30 9.40 -10.27
C SER A 178 15.04 8.70 -9.79
N HIS A 179 14.94 7.39 -9.96
CA HIS A 179 13.80 6.56 -9.57
C HIS A 179 14.25 5.19 -9.11
N MET A 180 13.39 4.50 -8.36
CA MET A 180 13.60 3.09 -8.06
C MET A 180 13.44 2.25 -9.35
N PRO A 181 14.16 1.13 -9.51
CA PRO A 181 14.25 0.39 -10.78
C PRO A 181 12.99 -0.44 -11.09
N LEU A 182 11.83 0.23 -11.07
CA LEU A 182 10.53 -0.35 -11.34
C LEU A 182 10.26 -0.46 -12.84
N LEU A 183 10.66 0.56 -13.62
CA LEU A 183 10.53 0.54 -15.07
C LEU A 183 11.49 -0.48 -15.71
N GLU A 184 12.60 -0.79 -15.05
CA GLU A 184 13.57 -1.81 -15.43
C GLU A 184 13.17 -3.22 -15.02
N GLY A 185 11.98 -3.38 -14.40
CA GLY A 185 11.43 -4.67 -14.01
C GLY A 185 12.15 -5.37 -12.85
N LYS A 186 12.99 -4.65 -12.08
CA LYS A 186 13.70 -5.22 -10.93
C LYS A 186 12.85 -5.25 -9.66
N ILE A 187 11.88 -4.36 -9.58
CA ILE A 187 10.90 -4.29 -8.50
C ILE A 187 9.53 -4.00 -9.08
N SER A 188 8.50 -4.21 -8.28
CA SER A 188 7.11 -3.91 -8.61
C SER A 188 6.46 -3.03 -7.54
N CYS A 189 5.33 -2.44 -7.86
CA CYS A 189 4.52 -1.71 -6.88
C CYS A 189 4.16 -2.60 -5.67
N ALA A 190 3.91 -3.89 -5.94
CA ALA A 190 3.53 -4.86 -4.93
C ALA A 190 4.66 -5.29 -3.99
N ASP A 191 5.91 -4.92 -4.26
CA ASP A 191 7.02 -5.19 -3.32
C ASP A 191 6.96 -4.26 -2.11
N CYS A 192 6.40 -3.06 -2.29
CA CYS A 192 6.24 -2.06 -1.23
C CYS A 192 4.80 -1.93 -0.73
N HIS A 193 3.80 -2.14 -1.60
CA HIS A 193 2.39 -1.96 -1.29
C HIS A 193 1.61 -3.27 -1.35
N ASN A 194 0.64 -3.42 -0.44
CA ASN A 194 -0.38 -4.45 -0.56
C ASN A 194 -1.69 -3.83 -1.08
N PRO A 195 -2.02 -3.98 -2.37
CA PRO A 195 -3.23 -3.36 -2.94
C PRO A 195 -4.54 -3.89 -2.35
N HIS A 196 -4.49 -5.02 -1.65
CA HIS A 196 -5.66 -5.60 -0.98
C HIS A 196 -5.88 -5.06 0.44
N GLY A 197 -5.08 -4.10 0.88
CA GLY A 197 -5.16 -3.53 2.21
C GLY A 197 -3.96 -3.87 3.10
N SER A 198 -3.68 -2.99 4.01
CA SER A 198 -2.68 -3.16 5.06
C SER A 198 -3.04 -2.26 6.25
N PRO A 199 -2.55 -2.55 7.46
CA PRO A 199 -2.76 -1.68 8.61
C PRO A 199 -1.97 -0.37 8.52
N THR A 200 -1.03 -0.24 7.59
CA THR A 200 -0.12 0.90 7.47
C THR A 200 -0.42 1.71 6.21
N ASP A 201 -0.70 3.00 6.36
CA ASP A 201 -0.86 3.90 5.23
C ASP A 201 0.48 4.22 4.54
N PRO A 202 0.49 4.41 3.22
CA PRO A 202 -0.55 4.11 2.24
C PRO A 202 -0.44 2.67 1.71
N LEU A 203 -1.07 1.73 2.37
CA LEU A 203 -1.08 0.30 2.02
C LEU A 203 0.33 -0.33 2.00
N LEU A 204 1.21 0.05 2.93
CA LEU A 204 2.58 -0.47 2.99
C LEU A 204 2.59 -1.92 3.50
N ARG A 205 3.54 -2.72 3.01
CA ARG A 205 3.76 -4.10 3.46
C ARG A 205 4.55 -4.19 4.76
N GLY A 206 5.23 -3.13 5.17
CA GLY A 206 5.92 -3.02 6.45
C GLY A 206 5.09 -2.33 7.51
N ASP A 207 5.49 -2.47 8.76
CA ASP A 207 4.84 -1.80 9.89
C ASP A 207 5.07 -0.28 9.85
N ASP A 208 6.19 0.13 9.27
CA ASP A 208 6.53 1.53 8.99
C ASP A 208 7.43 1.64 7.75
N VAL A 209 7.67 2.89 7.33
CA VAL A 209 8.49 3.21 6.15
C VAL A 209 9.93 2.71 6.31
N ASN A 210 10.53 2.88 7.49
CA ASN A 210 11.93 2.52 7.71
C ASN A 210 12.12 1.01 7.68
N GLN A 211 11.21 0.25 8.31
CA GLN A 211 11.21 -1.20 8.24
C GLN A 211 11.08 -1.69 6.79
N LEU A 212 10.15 -1.11 6.03
CA LEU A 212 9.98 -1.44 4.62
C LEU A 212 11.26 -1.19 3.82
N CYS A 213 11.85 0.00 3.93
CA CYS A 213 13.07 0.35 3.20
C CYS A 213 14.24 -0.56 3.59
N THR A 214 14.42 -0.82 4.88
CA THR A 214 15.55 -1.62 5.40
C THR A 214 15.36 -3.13 5.22
N SER A 215 14.20 -3.57 4.74
CA SER A 215 14.05 -4.97 4.30
C SER A 215 14.96 -5.31 3.12
N CYS A 216 15.25 -4.33 2.26
CA CYS A 216 16.20 -4.43 1.14
C CYS A 216 17.51 -3.68 1.41
N HIS A 217 17.45 -2.51 2.08
CA HIS A 217 18.59 -1.67 2.44
C HIS A 217 19.07 -1.96 3.86
N ALA A 218 19.40 -3.23 4.13
CA ALA A 218 19.77 -3.70 5.47
C ALA A 218 20.97 -2.95 6.07
N GLU A 219 21.88 -2.44 5.23
CA GLU A 219 23.05 -1.67 5.64
C GLU A 219 22.69 -0.30 6.22
N LYS A 220 21.44 0.16 6.06
CA LYS A 220 20.93 1.42 6.65
C LYS A 220 20.12 1.21 7.93
N ARG A 221 19.91 -0.03 8.34
CA ARG A 221 19.06 -0.38 9.47
C ARG A 221 19.65 -0.03 10.83
N GLY A 222 20.97 -0.13 10.96
CA GLY A 222 21.61 -0.05 12.26
C GLY A 222 21.48 -1.35 13.09
N PRO A 223 21.56 -1.30 14.43
CA PRO A 223 21.77 -0.08 15.21
C PRO A 223 23.15 0.55 15.00
N PHE A 224 23.18 1.88 15.03
CA PHE A 224 24.44 2.62 14.98
C PHE A 224 24.77 3.22 16.34
N LEU A 225 26.06 3.30 16.66
CA LEU A 225 26.53 3.97 17.87
C LEU A 225 26.19 5.47 17.84
N TRP A 226 26.28 6.06 16.66
CA TRP A 226 25.96 7.46 16.39
C TRP A 226 24.85 7.51 15.33
N GLU A 227 23.63 7.77 15.78
CA GLU A 227 22.46 7.87 14.92
C GLU A 227 22.22 9.31 14.47
N HIS A 228 21.63 9.44 13.28
CA HIS A 228 21.12 10.72 12.78
C HIS A 228 19.59 10.71 12.95
N ALA A 229 19.09 11.61 13.80
CA ALA A 229 17.69 11.60 14.20
C ALA A 229 16.69 11.57 13.03
N PRO A 230 16.81 12.40 11.97
CA PRO A 230 15.88 12.36 10.83
C PRO A 230 15.85 11.01 10.10
N VAL A 231 16.98 10.29 10.06
CA VAL A 231 17.07 8.96 9.45
C VAL A 231 16.32 7.93 10.27
N ARG A 232 16.45 8.00 11.59
CA ARG A 232 15.70 7.14 12.51
C ARG A 232 14.19 7.41 12.46
N GLU A 233 13.79 8.66 12.26
CA GLU A 233 12.39 9.05 12.18
C GLU A 233 11.74 8.55 10.89
N SER A 234 12.29 8.91 9.74
CA SER A 234 11.76 8.47 8.43
C SER A 234 12.76 8.65 7.30
N CYS A 235 12.93 7.61 6.49
CA CYS A 235 13.67 7.70 5.22
C CYS A 235 13.09 8.78 4.29
N MET A 236 11.78 9.03 4.39
CA MET A 236 11.05 10.00 3.57
C MET A 236 11.39 11.46 3.91
N ASN A 237 12.05 11.74 5.03
CA ASN A 237 12.56 13.08 5.34
C ASN A 237 13.57 13.56 4.28
N CYS A 238 14.28 12.62 3.64
CA CYS A 238 15.30 12.92 2.64
C CYS A 238 15.02 12.32 1.28
N HIS A 239 14.22 11.25 1.16
CA HIS A 239 14.05 10.51 -0.07
C HIS A 239 12.60 10.47 -0.57
N LYS A 240 12.43 10.46 -1.90
CA LYS A 240 11.16 10.23 -2.62
C LYS A 240 11.26 8.91 -3.40
N PRO A 241 10.73 7.80 -2.89
CA PRO A 241 10.97 6.47 -3.45
C PRO A 241 10.41 6.26 -4.86
N HIS A 242 9.34 6.94 -5.24
CA HIS A 242 8.78 6.82 -6.58
C HIS A 242 9.65 7.53 -7.63
N GLY A 243 10.29 8.64 -7.26
CA GLY A 243 11.18 9.34 -8.17
C GLY A 243 11.39 10.81 -7.83
N SER A 244 12.57 11.28 -8.19
CA SER A 244 13.02 12.65 -7.97
C SER A 244 13.82 13.17 -9.18
N ASN A 245 13.85 14.49 -9.36
CA ASN A 245 14.76 15.12 -10.29
C ASN A 245 16.18 15.27 -9.72
N HIS A 246 16.35 14.97 -8.43
CA HIS A 246 17.61 15.01 -7.72
C HIS A 246 18.20 13.61 -7.60
N GLU A 247 19.52 13.49 -7.65
CA GLU A 247 20.21 12.20 -7.53
C GLU A 247 19.88 11.51 -6.20
N LYS A 248 19.99 10.19 -6.19
CA LYS A 248 19.74 9.35 -4.99
C LYS A 248 18.33 9.53 -4.41
N LEU A 249 17.35 9.86 -5.25
CA LEU A 249 15.96 10.07 -4.85
C LEU A 249 15.76 11.18 -3.82
N LEU A 250 16.66 12.16 -3.75
CA LEU A 250 16.57 13.21 -2.74
C LEU A 250 15.37 14.13 -2.99
N VAL A 251 14.76 14.61 -1.91
CA VAL A 251 13.63 15.57 -1.97
C VAL A 251 14.06 16.92 -2.54
N THR A 252 15.30 17.32 -2.31
CA THR A 252 15.93 18.54 -2.83
C THR A 252 17.44 18.34 -3.04
N THR A 253 18.13 19.34 -3.58
CA THR A 253 19.56 19.28 -3.86
C THR A 253 20.40 19.44 -2.59
N LEU A 254 21.62 18.90 -2.64
CA LEU A 254 22.66 19.25 -1.66
C LEU A 254 23.36 20.56 -2.07
N PRO A 255 23.72 21.44 -1.13
CA PRO A 255 23.64 21.31 0.34
C PRO A 255 22.29 21.74 0.94
N LEU A 256 21.33 22.21 0.13
CA LEU A 256 20.06 22.78 0.62
C LEU A 256 19.31 21.81 1.54
N LEU A 257 19.26 20.53 1.19
CA LEU A 257 18.65 19.51 2.03
C LEU A 257 19.18 19.51 3.47
N CYS A 258 20.49 19.65 3.64
CA CYS A 258 21.10 19.70 4.96
C CYS A 258 20.74 21.02 5.69
N GLN A 259 20.69 22.12 4.94
CA GLN A 259 20.43 23.46 5.45
C GLN A 259 18.99 23.68 5.91
N GLU A 260 18.04 22.86 5.47
CA GLU A 260 16.65 22.89 5.97
C GLU A 260 16.58 22.66 7.49
N CYS A 261 17.53 21.89 8.07
CA CYS A 261 17.62 21.63 9.51
C CYS A 261 18.89 22.20 10.14
N HIS A 262 19.99 22.24 9.39
CA HIS A 262 21.29 22.70 9.84
C HIS A 262 21.57 24.14 9.38
N SER A 263 20.67 25.06 9.71
CA SER A 263 20.83 26.47 9.42
C SER A 263 21.63 27.14 10.53
N PRO A 264 22.72 27.89 10.23
CA PRO A 264 23.46 28.64 11.21
C PRO A 264 22.67 29.84 11.78
N ILE A 265 21.57 30.22 11.14
CA ILE A 265 20.71 31.33 11.55
C ILE A 265 19.85 30.94 12.74
N ASP A 266 19.33 29.71 12.73
CA ASP A 266 18.34 29.27 13.71
C ASP A 266 18.95 28.49 14.89
N ASN A 267 20.16 27.97 14.74
CA ASN A 267 20.83 27.23 15.81
C ASN A 267 22.38 27.37 15.74
N PRO A 268 22.94 28.26 16.51
CA PRO A 268 24.40 28.49 16.53
C PRO A 268 25.22 27.26 16.97
N ASN A 269 24.59 26.26 17.60
CA ASN A 269 25.25 25.02 18.00
C ASN A 269 25.37 23.99 16.87
N PHE A 270 24.62 24.16 15.78
CA PHE A 270 24.66 23.28 14.61
C PHE A 270 25.45 23.87 13.43
N GLY A 271 25.91 25.11 13.53
CA GLY A 271 26.77 25.69 12.52
C GLY A 271 28.21 25.19 12.62
N HIS A 272 28.91 25.19 11.50
CA HIS A 272 30.37 25.06 11.55
C HIS A 272 30.96 26.19 12.37
N PRO A 273 31.88 25.90 13.31
CA PRO A 273 32.63 26.95 13.98
C PRO A 273 33.27 27.86 12.93
N ALA A 274 33.08 29.14 13.05
CA ALA A 274 33.58 30.16 12.13
C ALA A 274 32.75 30.49 10.89
N GLY A 275 31.45 30.13 10.86
CA GLY A 275 30.53 30.65 9.84
C GLY A 275 30.89 30.32 8.39
N LEU A 276 31.39 29.12 8.17
CA LEU A 276 32.00 28.67 6.92
C LEU A 276 31.04 28.58 5.72
N THR A 277 29.73 28.79 5.94
CA THR A 277 28.71 28.64 4.89
C THR A 277 27.93 29.93 4.59
N SER A 278 28.07 30.99 5.37
CA SER A 278 27.40 32.26 5.10
C SER A 278 28.32 33.46 5.30
N ALA A 279 28.20 34.44 4.42
CA ALA A 279 28.92 35.70 4.52
C ALA A 279 28.62 36.49 5.82
N GLN A 280 27.53 36.16 6.52
CA GLN A 280 27.07 36.87 7.72
C GLN A 280 27.79 36.43 9.01
N ASN A 281 28.39 35.25 9.01
CA ASN A 281 29.09 34.70 10.20
C ASN A 281 30.62 34.70 10.05
N MET A 282 31.15 35.47 9.11
CA MET A 282 32.59 35.57 8.96
C MET A 282 33.15 36.58 9.95
N PRO A 283 34.30 36.29 10.59
CA PRO A 283 35.05 37.32 11.32
C PRO A 283 35.32 38.50 10.39
N ALA A 284 35.20 39.71 10.88
CA ALA A 284 35.44 40.91 10.09
C ALA A 284 36.81 40.79 9.37
N GLY A 285 36.76 40.74 8.02
CA GLY A 285 37.95 40.59 7.18
C GLY A 285 38.43 39.18 6.86
N GLY A 286 37.71 38.14 7.29
CA GLY A 286 38.01 36.73 6.93
C GLY A 286 37.41 36.32 5.62
N ALA A 287 38.16 35.66 4.74
CA ALA A 287 37.63 34.95 3.61
C ALA A 287 36.99 33.59 4.03
N PRO A 288 35.94 33.10 3.37
CA PRO A 288 35.49 31.73 3.57
C PRO A 288 36.66 30.76 3.38
N ASP A 289 36.69 29.68 4.17
CA ASP A 289 37.68 28.62 3.93
C ASP A 289 37.43 28.01 2.54
N ASP A 290 38.41 28.16 1.65
CA ASP A 290 38.37 27.63 0.27
C ASP A 290 38.08 26.11 0.22
N ARG A 291 38.37 25.39 1.32
CA ARG A 291 38.08 23.96 1.45
C ARG A 291 36.58 23.67 1.63
N LEU A 292 35.80 24.66 2.03
CA LEU A 292 34.37 24.52 2.32
C LEU A 292 33.50 25.25 1.29
N MET A 293 34.04 26.23 0.60
CA MET A 293 33.36 26.89 -0.50
C MET A 293 33.02 25.89 -1.61
N ASN A 294 31.75 25.85 -2.02
CA ASN A 294 31.25 24.99 -3.08
C ASN A 294 31.40 23.47 -2.88
N ARG A 295 31.69 23.02 -1.66
CA ARG A 295 31.73 21.59 -1.35
C ARG A 295 30.46 21.14 -0.68
N GLY A 296 29.97 19.95 -1.07
CA GLY A 296 28.82 19.29 -0.44
C GLY A 296 29.18 18.82 0.98
N CYS A 297 28.25 18.94 1.93
CA CYS A 297 28.43 18.50 3.32
C CYS A 297 28.89 17.03 3.39
N LEU A 298 28.45 16.18 2.46
CA LEU A 298 28.80 14.76 2.38
C LEU A 298 30.28 14.48 2.09
N ASN A 299 31.06 15.47 1.65
CA ASN A 299 32.50 15.29 1.47
C ASN A 299 33.22 14.97 2.80
N CYS A 300 32.69 15.50 3.90
CA CYS A 300 33.20 15.28 5.25
C CYS A 300 32.22 14.40 6.07
N HIS A 301 30.94 14.70 6.01
CA HIS A 301 29.88 13.99 6.75
C HIS A 301 29.30 12.81 5.92
N GLY A 302 30.17 11.85 5.59
CA GLY A 302 29.79 10.74 4.69
C GLY A 302 28.89 9.66 5.32
N GLN A 303 28.74 9.68 6.65
CA GLN A 303 28.03 8.63 7.39
C GLN A 303 26.66 9.11 7.92
N ILE A 304 25.94 9.90 7.13
CA ILE A 304 24.67 10.54 7.53
C ILE A 304 23.55 9.56 7.91
N HIS A 305 23.60 8.32 7.45
CA HIS A 305 22.61 7.31 7.83
C HIS A 305 22.86 6.68 9.21
N GLY A 306 23.98 7.02 9.83
CA GLY A 306 24.46 6.49 11.09
C GLY A 306 25.88 5.95 10.97
N SER A 307 26.61 5.90 12.08
CA SER A 307 28.00 5.50 12.12
C SER A 307 28.37 4.75 13.38
N ASN A 308 29.23 3.75 13.24
CA ASN A 308 29.96 3.10 14.33
C ASN A 308 31.43 3.53 14.38
N HIS A 309 31.82 4.53 13.58
CA HIS A 309 33.19 5.01 13.51
C HIS A 309 33.56 5.81 14.75
N PRO A 310 34.80 5.67 15.28
CA PRO A 310 35.25 6.38 16.48
C PRO A 310 35.37 7.90 16.34
N SER A 311 35.19 8.47 15.13
CA SER A 311 35.15 9.92 14.94
C SER A 311 33.96 10.62 15.65
N GLY A 312 33.04 9.85 16.20
CA GLY A 312 31.97 10.36 17.06
C GLY A 312 30.71 10.81 16.32
N PRO A 313 29.84 11.59 17.01
CA PRO A 313 28.49 11.93 16.55
C PRO A 313 28.43 12.89 15.37
N ARG A 314 29.56 13.38 14.88
CA ARG A 314 29.62 14.27 13.71
C ARG A 314 29.48 13.55 12.40
N LEU A 315 29.31 12.21 12.41
CA LEU A 315 29.08 11.35 11.26
C LEU A 315 30.14 11.51 10.16
N HIS A 316 31.37 11.78 10.55
CA HIS A 316 32.53 11.82 9.66
C HIS A 316 32.95 10.39 9.29
N ARG A 317 33.71 10.28 8.19
CA ARG A 317 34.47 9.07 7.89
C ARG A 317 35.68 8.95 8.77
#